data_5d4bc908622971324efba3935722a1dd
#
_entry.id   5d4bc908622971324efba3935722a1dd
#
_cell.length_a   1.000
_cell.length_b   1.000
_cell.length_c   1.000
_cell.angle_alpha   90.00
_cell.angle_beta   90.00
_cell.angle_gamma   90.00
#
_symmetry.space_group_name_H-M   'P 1'
#
loop_
_entity.id
_entity.type
_entity.pdbx_description
1 polymer ?
#
loop_
_entity_poly.entity_id
_entity_poly.type
_entity_poly.pdbx_seq_one_letter_code
_entity_poly.pdbx_strand_id
1 'polypeptide(L)'
;MGRFEKFDRVAVAKASLSLSMTNGMNILANIIQHKRSEVQNRKRDMRISELEKGLYFERKTLSLKESLERGSRTGIIAEFKRRSPSKGIINDKVDVIDVTTAYTENGASALSVLTDEKFFGGRDSDLVESRINDIPILRKDFIVDEYQLVEAKSIGADVILLIAACLTTKEVKHLARFAKNLGLEVLLELHSEKELGHVCSETELIGINNRDLKTFKVNLGHSLMMAEKISDDKIKIAESGISSVDDIVLFKENGFKGFLIGELFMKEADPTIAFAEFVNTLRIMPPKAEGF
;
A
#
# COMPACT_ATOMS: atom_id res chain seq x y z
N MET A 1 -4.87 -59.87 -5.69
CA MET A 1 -4.20 -59.12 -4.60
C MET A 1 -3.76 -57.75 -5.16
N GLY A 2 -4.15 -56.68 -4.52
CA GLY A 2 -3.71 -55.31 -4.85
C GLY A 2 -4.89 -54.37 -5.08
N ARG A 3 -5.65 -54.00 -4.00
CA ARG A 3 -6.52 -52.85 -4.00
C ARG A 3 -5.64 -51.60 -3.89
N PHE A 4 -5.61 -50.76 -4.94
CA PHE A 4 -5.12 -49.39 -4.84
C PHE A 4 -6.30 -48.53 -4.37
N GLU A 5 -6.17 -48.00 -3.16
CA GLU A 5 -7.06 -47.00 -2.57
C GLU A 5 -6.98 -45.73 -3.45
N LYS A 6 -8.13 -45.34 -3.99
CA LYS A 6 -8.32 -43.98 -4.53
C LYS A 6 -8.31 -43.01 -3.36
N PHE A 7 -7.18 -42.42 -3.08
CA PHE A 7 -7.12 -41.25 -2.18
C PHE A 7 -8.03 -40.14 -2.74
N ASP A 8 -8.98 -39.77 -1.92
CA ASP A 8 -10.03 -38.81 -2.27
C ASP A 8 -9.42 -37.40 -2.45
N ARG A 9 -9.13 -37.04 -3.71
CA ARG A 9 -8.61 -35.73 -4.10
C ARG A 9 -9.50 -34.56 -3.65
N VAL A 10 -10.79 -34.83 -3.40
CA VAL A 10 -11.77 -33.83 -2.93
C VAL A 10 -11.56 -33.53 -1.43
N ALA A 11 -11.21 -34.53 -0.64
CA ALA A 11 -10.91 -34.34 0.80
C ALA A 11 -9.63 -33.53 0.98
N VAL A 12 -8.59 -33.80 0.17
CA VAL A 12 -7.31 -33.04 0.22
C VAL A 12 -7.52 -31.59 -0.24
N ALA A 13 -8.33 -31.36 -1.28
CA ALA A 13 -8.65 -30.00 -1.75
C ALA A 13 -9.48 -29.23 -0.71
N LYS A 14 -10.47 -29.89 -0.05
CA LYS A 14 -11.24 -29.26 1.03
C LYS A 14 -10.38 -28.97 2.28
N ALA A 15 -9.46 -29.86 2.64
CA ALA A 15 -8.54 -29.64 3.74
C ALA A 15 -7.56 -28.48 3.42
N SER A 16 -7.04 -28.39 2.20
CA SER A 16 -6.18 -27.27 1.79
C SER A 16 -6.94 -25.94 1.73
N LEU A 17 -8.22 -25.94 1.30
CA LEU A 17 -9.07 -24.74 1.31
C LEU A 17 -9.40 -24.29 2.76
N SER A 18 -9.67 -25.23 3.67
CA SER A 18 -9.93 -24.89 5.08
C SER A 18 -8.68 -24.38 5.79
N LEU A 19 -7.49 -24.92 5.48
CA LEU A 19 -6.21 -24.41 5.98
C LEU A 19 -5.89 -23.01 5.44
N SER A 20 -6.24 -22.71 4.18
CA SER A 20 -6.03 -21.38 3.61
C SER A 20 -6.96 -20.33 4.22
N MET A 21 -8.20 -20.68 4.55
CA MET A 21 -9.15 -19.77 5.20
C MET A 21 -8.81 -19.46 6.66
N THR A 22 -8.23 -20.39 7.40
CA THR A 22 -7.71 -20.15 8.76
C THR A 22 -6.38 -19.41 8.75
N ASN A 23 -5.54 -19.58 7.72
CA ASN A 23 -4.26 -18.91 7.60
C ASN A 23 -4.36 -17.40 7.36
N GLY A 24 -5.33 -16.90 6.58
CA GLY A 24 -5.44 -15.47 6.28
C GLY A 24 -5.80 -14.60 7.48
N MET A 25 -6.75 -15.03 8.34
CA MET A 25 -7.03 -14.34 9.62
C MET A 25 -5.90 -14.47 10.62
N ASN A 26 -5.16 -15.57 10.57
CA ASN A 26 -4.05 -15.81 11.46
C ASN A 26 -2.81 -14.98 11.08
N ILE A 27 -2.57 -14.70 9.77
CA ILE A 27 -1.40 -13.97 9.34
C ILE A 27 -1.45 -12.50 9.71
N LEU A 28 -2.58 -11.82 9.52
CA LEU A 28 -2.74 -10.42 9.91
C LEU A 28 -2.62 -10.22 11.42
N ALA A 29 -3.26 -11.08 12.21
CA ALA A 29 -3.13 -11.06 13.66
C ALA A 29 -1.68 -11.27 14.11
N ASN A 30 -0.97 -12.21 13.48
CA ASN A 30 0.45 -12.47 13.76
C ASN A 30 1.33 -11.25 13.40
N ILE A 31 1.06 -10.59 12.28
CA ILE A 31 1.77 -9.38 11.86
C ILE A 31 1.57 -8.28 12.92
N ILE A 32 0.33 -8.01 13.31
CA ILE A 32 0.01 -6.97 14.29
C ILE A 32 0.61 -7.26 15.65
N GLN A 33 0.52 -8.51 16.12
CA GLN A 33 1.15 -8.91 17.38
C GLN A 33 2.67 -8.69 17.35
N HIS A 34 3.31 -9.09 16.25
CA HIS A 34 4.75 -8.86 16.06
C HIS A 34 5.06 -7.36 16.03
N LYS A 35 4.32 -6.57 15.26
CA LYS A 35 4.53 -5.13 15.14
C LYS A 35 4.40 -4.42 16.49
N ARG A 36 3.42 -4.78 17.31
CA ARG A 36 3.28 -4.22 18.66
C ARG A 36 4.54 -4.52 19.52
N SER A 37 5.08 -5.72 19.42
CA SER A 37 6.31 -6.09 20.15
C SER A 37 7.54 -5.35 19.59
N GLU A 38 7.65 -5.22 18.28
CA GLU A 38 8.70 -4.46 17.59
C GLU A 38 8.71 -3.00 18.04
N VAL A 39 7.56 -2.35 18.00
CA VAL A 39 7.41 -0.95 18.44
C VAL A 39 7.80 -0.77 19.91
N GLN A 40 7.41 -1.71 20.78
CA GLN A 40 7.81 -1.64 22.20
C GLN A 40 9.34 -1.75 22.38
N ASN A 41 10.03 -2.53 21.55
CA ASN A 41 11.49 -2.61 21.56
C ASN A 41 12.09 -1.30 21.04
N ARG A 42 11.65 -0.81 19.88
CA ARG A 42 12.12 0.46 19.31
C ARG A 42 11.97 1.64 20.27
N LYS A 43 10.86 1.72 21.03
CA LYS A 43 10.64 2.75 22.06
C LYS A 43 11.67 2.69 23.22
N ARG A 44 12.21 1.51 23.51
CA ARG A 44 13.27 1.35 24.51
C ARG A 44 14.64 1.77 23.99
N ASP A 45 14.87 1.46 22.70
CA ASP A 45 16.17 1.69 22.06
C ASP A 45 16.35 3.13 21.61
N MET A 46 15.27 3.82 21.19
CA MET A 46 15.30 5.20 20.73
C MET A 46 14.11 6.00 21.26
N ARG A 47 14.38 7.14 21.87
CA ARG A 47 13.33 8.02 22.41
C ARG A 47 12.72 8.90 21.31
N ILE A 48 11.48 9.34 21.49
CA ILE A 48 10.81 10.30 20.60
C ILE A 48 11.67 11.55 20.40
N SER A 49 12.25 12.11 21.47
CA SER A 49 13.12 13.30 21.38
C SER A 49 14.41 13.11 20.56
N GLU A 50 14.78 11.88 20.26
CA GLU A 50 15.89 11.54 19.36
C GLU A 50 15.40 11.44 17.91
N LEU A 51 14.22 10.84 17.70
CA LEU A 51 13.56 10.82 16.41
C LEU A 51 13.25 12.22 15.88
N GLU A 52 12.84 13.13 16.76
CA GLU A 52 12.57 14.54 16.43
C GLU A 52 13.82 15.32 15.97
N LYS A 53 15.02 14.78 16.21
CA LYS A 53 16.30 15.33 15.68
C LYS A 53 16.71 14.70 14.35
N GLY A 54 15.91 13.77 13.84
CA GLY A 54 16.18 13.08 12.57
C GLY A 54 16.26 14.07 11.40
N LEU A 55 17.06 13.71 10.41
CA LEU A 55 17.39 14.57 9.25
C LEU A 55 16.17 15.17 8.53
N TYR A 56 15.08 14.44 8.48
CA TYR A 56 13.88 14.86 7.74
C TYR A 56 12.74 15.36 8.63
N PHE A 57 12.90 15.39 9.96
CA PHE A 57 11.79 15.69 10.86
C PHE A 57 11.19 17.07 10.63
N GLU A 58 12.04 18.08 10.45
CA GLU A 58 11.61 19.47 10.18
C GLU A 58 11.28 19.73 8.69
N ARG A 59 11.49 18.73 7.80
CA ARG A 59 11.19 18.89 6.39
C ARG A 59 9.69 19.10 6.17
N LYS A 60 9.34 20.06 5.33
CA LYS A 60 7.96 20.21 4.84
C LYS A 60 7.61 18.99 3.98
N THR A 61 6.51 18.32 4.30
CA THR A 61 6.00 17.18 3.54
C THR A 61 5.46 17.58 2.17
N LEU A 62 5.54 16.67 1.22
CA LEU A 62 4.91 16.78 -0.09
C LEU A 62 3.50 16.15 -0.01
N SER A 63 2.52 16.78 -0.66
CA SER A 63 1.14 16.31 -0.62
C SER A 63 0.88 15.28 -1.72
N LEU A 64 0.50 14.06 -1.33
CA LEU A 64 0.00 13.03 -2.24
C LEU A 64 -1.35 13.45 -2.83
N LYS A 65 -2.23 14.05 -2.00
CA LYS A 65 -3.51 14.58 -2.46
C LYS A 65 -3.32 15.55 -3.61
N GLU A 66 -2.49 16.57 -3.44
CA GLU A 66 -2.21 17.53 -4.50
C GLU A 66 -1.57 16.87 -5.74
N SER A 67 -0.64 15.92 -5.54
CA SER A 67 -0.01 15.20 -6.65
C SER A 67 -1.03 14.45 -7.50
N LEU A 68 -2.04 13.83 -6.87
CA LEU A 68 -3.10 13.09 -7.56
C LEU A 68 -4.14 14.04 -8.20
N GLU A 69 -4.46 15.15 -7.55
CA GLU A 69 -5.46 16.12 -8.05
C GLU A 69 -4.95 16.94 -9.23
N ARG A 70 -3.67 17.31 -9.23
CA ARG A 70 -3.07 18.10 -10.34
C ARG A 70 -3.10 17.39 -11.70
N GLY A 71 -3.15 16.05 -11.70
CA GLY A 71 -3.24 15.25 -12.92
C GLY A 71 -2.05 15.38 -13.90
N SER A 72 -0.96 16.03 -13.47
CA SER A 72 0.24 16.23 -14.29
C SER A 72 1.10 14.96 -14.41
N ARG A 73 0.85 13.96 -13.57
CA ARG A 73 1.50 12.66 -13.53
C ARG A 73 0.48 11.54 -13.77
N THR A 74 0.93 10.29 -13.70
CA THR A 74 0.13 9.12 -14.10
C THR A 74 -1.03 8.74 -13.16
N GLY A 75 -1.00 9.18 -11.91
CA GLY A 75 -1.85 8.69 -10.82
C GLY A 75 -1.28 7.42 -10.16
N ILE A 76 -0.18 6.86 -10.67
CA ILE A 76 0.43 5.64 -10.12
C ILE A 76 1.24 5.98 -8.86
N ILE A 77 0.93 5.28 -7.77
CA ILE A 77 1.74 5.19 -6.56
C ILE A 77 2.59 3.94 -6.73
N ALA A 78 3.84 4.11 -7.15
CA ALA A 78 4.71 3.00 -7.52
C ALA A 78 5.36 2.39 -6.27
N GLU A 79 5.07 1.10 -6.02
CA GLU A 79 5.49 0.42 -4.80
C GLU A 79 6.80 -0.35 -4.99
N PHE A 80 7.77 -0.04 -4.14
CA PHE A 80 8.99 -0.83 -3.98
C PHE A 80 8.79 -1.89 -2.89
N LYS A 81 8.82 -3.16 -3.28
CA LYS A 81 8.54 -4.29 -2.40
C LYS A 81 9.34 -5.53 -2.79
N ARG A 82 10.21 -6.01 -1.89
CA ARG A 82 11.07 -7.17 -2.15
C ARG A 82 10.37 -8.50 -1.99
N ARG A 83 9.40 -8.61 -1.09
CA ARG A 83 8.65 -9.85 -0.83
C ARG A 83 7.27 -9.58 -0.26
N SER A 84 6.45 -10.63 -0.20
CA SER A 84 5.16 -10.59 0.49
C SER A 84 4.81 -11.95 1.11
N PRO A 85 3.93 -11.99 2.13
CA PRO A 85 3.49 -13.26 2.74
C PRO A 85 2.82 -14.22 1.75
N SER A 86 2.16 -13.71 0.70
CA SER A 86 1.44 -14.51 -0.28
C SER A 86 2.31 -15.04 -1.42
N LYS A 87 3.45 -14.40 -1.72
CA LYS A 87 4.30 -14.71 -2.88
C LYS A 87 5.74 -15.12 -2.50
N GLY A 88 6.13 -14.93 -1.23
CA GLY A 88 7.52 -15.06 -0.84
C GLY A 88 8.38 -13.93 -1.42
N ILE A 89 9.60 -14.23 -1.83
CA ILE A 89 10.51 -13.29 -2.50
C ILE A 89 9.95 -12.95 -3.88
N ILE A 90 9.81 -11.67 -4.16
CA ILE A 90 9.39 -11.11 -5.45
C ILE A 90 10.64 -10.69 -6.22
N ASN A 91 11.42 -9.76 -5.66
CA ASN A 91 12.69 -9.32 -6.21
C ASN A 91 13.53 -8.69 -5.10
N ASP A 92 14.63 -9.33 -4.73
CA ASP A 92 15.56 -8.88 -3.69
C ASP A 92 16.93 -8.47 -4.24
N LYS A 93 17.07 -8.43 -5.59
CA LYS A 93 18.33 -8.18 -6.28
C LYS A 93 18.48 -6.74 -6.79
N VAL A 94 17.39 -5.98 -6.82
CA VAL A 94 17.38 -4.61 -7.34
C VAL A 94 17.68 -3.59 -6.25
N ASP A 95 18.34 -2.53 -6.64
CA ASP A 95 18.64 -1.40 -5.77
C ASP A 95 17.43 -0.48 -5.62
N VAL A 96 17.19 0.03 -4.41
CA VAL A 96 16.05 0.90 -4.12
C VAL A 96 16.16 2.25 -4.77
N ILE A 97 17.37 2.82 -4.84
CA ILE A 97 17.61 4.13 -5.45
C ILE A 97 17.34 4.04 -6.94
N ASP A 98 17.90 3.03 -7.62
CA ASP A 98 17.72 2.84 -9.06
C ASP A 98 16.24 2.69 -9.44
N VAL A 99 15.53 1.83 -8.72
CA VAL A 99 14.10 1.55 -9.01
C VAL A 99 13.23 2.77 -8.73
N THR A 100 13.39 3.41 -7.56
CA THR A 100 12.53 4.54 -7.18
C THR A 100 12.82 5.79 -8.01
N THR A 101 14.06 5.99 -8.43
CA THR A 101 14.45 7.06 -9.36
C THR A 101 13.80 6.84 -10.72
N ALA A 102 13.91 5.64 -11.28
CA ALA A 102 13.27 5.31 -12.55
C ALA A 102 11.74 5.45 -12.49
N TYR A 103 11.10 5.05 -11.39
CA TYR A 103 9.66 5.27 -11.19
C TYR A 103 9.31 6.76 -11.23
N THR A 104 10.09 7.59 -10.53
CA THR A 104 9.89 9.04 -10.47
C THR A 104 10.06 9.71 -11.81
N GLU A 105 11.14 9.41 -12.53
CA GLU A 105 11.47 9.96 -13.85
C GLU A 105 10.44 9.57 -14.91
N ASN A 106 9.91 8.35 -14.84
CA ASN A 106 8.88 7.88 -15.76
C ASN A 106 7.46 8.33 -15.39
N GLY A 107 7.28 9.11 -14.30
CA GLY A 107 6.03 9.81 -14.04
C GLY A 107 5.15 9.19 -12.95
N ALA A 108 5.70 8.41 -12.02
CA ALA A 108 4.98 8.03 -10.81
C ALA A 108 4.51 9.27 -10.05
N SER A 109 3.27 9.28 -9.58
CA SER A 109 2.71 10.38 -8.78
C SER A 109 3.21 10.38 -7.35
N ALA A 110 3.58 9.21 -6.85
CA ALA A 110 4.20 9.00 -5.54
C ALA A 110 4.95 7.67 -5.52
N LEU A 111 5.78 7.48 -4.51
CA LEU A 111 6.38 6.20 -4.17
C LEU A 111 5.63 5.59 -2.97
N SER A 112 5.56 4.27 -2.92
CA SER A 112 5.18 3.48 -1.75
C SER A 112 6.35 2.59 -1.37
N VAL A 113 6.91 2.78 -0.17
CA VAL A 113 8.11 2.05 0.25
C VAL A 113 7.77 1.20 1.47
N LEU A 114 7.93 -0.12 1.33
CA LEU A 114 7.74 -1.06 2.43
C LEU A 114 8.84 -0.87 3.47
N THR A 115 8.44 -0.72 4.75
CA THR A 115 9.38 -0.64 5.87
C THR A 115 9.23 -1.80 6.87
N ASP A 116 8.24 -2.69 6.69
CA ASP A 116 8.13 -3.93 7.46
C ASP A 116 9.20 -4.93 7.02
N GLU A 117 10.15 -5.23 7.92
CA GLU A 117 11.28 -6.10 7.62
C GLU A 117 10.86 -7.57 7.60
N LYS A 118 10.17 -8.02 8.64
CA LYS A 118 9.92 -9.45 8.86
C LYS A 118 9.06 -10.08 7.78
N PHE A 119 8.00 -9.44 7.38
CA PHE A 119 7.00 -10.01 6.46
C PHE A 119 7.16 -9.54 5.02
N PHE A 120 7.67 -8.32 4.82
CA PHE A 120 7.77 -7.70 3.49
C PHE A 120 9.21 -7.42 3.04
N GLY A 121 10.21 -7.63 3.90
CA GLY A 121 11.63 -7.41 3.58
C GLY A 121 11.98 -5.95 3.32
N GLY A 122 11.15 -5.02 3.81
CA GLY A 122 11.38 -3.59 3.77
C GLY A 122 12.32 -3.13 4.87
N ARG A 123 12.81 -1.91 4.76
CA ARG A 123 13.69 -1.28 5.77
C ARG A 123 13.40 0.21 5.83
N ASP A 124 13.59 0.81 7.01
CA ASP A 124 13.51 2.26 7.15
C ASP A 124 14.56 2.97 6.27
N SER A 125 15.76 2.36 6.07
CA SER A 125 16.78 2.85 5.15
C SER A 125 16.30 2.95 3.70
N ASP A 126 15.46 2.02 3.24
CA ASP A 126 14.91 2.06 1.87
C ASP A 126 14.08 3.34 1.64
N LEU A 127 13.33 3.78 2.66
CA LEU A 127 12.57 5.03 2.58
C LEU A 127 13.49 6.24 2.60
N VAL A 128 14.51 6.24 3.48
CA VAL A 128 15.53 7.29 3.56
C VAL A 128 16.27 7.45 2.22
N GLU A 129 16.70 6.35 1.61
CA GLU A 129 17.39 6.33 0.32
C GLU A 129 16.46 6.78 -0.82
N SER A 130 15.18 6.40 -0.76
CA SER A 130 14.19 6.85 -1.74
C SER A 130 13.93 8.36 -1.69
N ARG A 131 14.33 9.06 -0.62
CA ARG A 131 14.13 10.50 -0.44
C ARG A 131 14.97 11.38 -1.37
N ILE A 132 15.86 10.78 -2.18
CA ILE A 132 16.51 11.48 -3.31
C ILE A 132 15.46 11.99 -4.32
N ASN A 133 14.29 11.38 -4.35
CA ASN A 133 13.20 11.72 -5.25
C ASN A 133 12.32 12.84 -4.67
N ASP A 134 12.00 13.84 -5.51
CA ASP A 134 11.15 14.99 -5.13
C ASP A 134 9.68 14.75 -5.47
N ILE A 135 9.13 13.62 -4.99
CA ILE A 135 7.71 13.28 -5.03
C ILE A 135 7.27 12.72 -3.69
N PRO A 136 5.94 12.68 -3.37
CA PRO A 136 5.45 12.14 -2.11
C PRO A 136 5.87 10.69 -1.91
N ILE A 137 6.26 10.32 -0.67
CA ILE A 137 6.59 8.95 -0.28
C ILE A 137 5.63 8.47 0.81
N LEU A 138 4.92 7.39 0.52
CA LEU A 138 4.12 6.64 1.47
C LEU A 138 5.00 5.65 2.23
N ARG A 139 5.05 5.75 3.57
CA ARG A 139 5.54 4.67 4.42
C ARG A 139 4.53 3.54 4.45
N LYS A 140 4.82 2.45 3.76
CA LYS A 140 3.95 1.26 3.71
C LYS A 140 4.34 0.29 4.83
N ASP A 141 3.65 0.41 5.96
CA ASP A 141 3.89 -0.36 7.18
C ASP A 141 2.57 -0.56 7.95
N PHE A 142 2.58 -1.42 8.96
CA PHE A 142 1.47 -1.63 9.89
C PHE A 142 1.59 -0.65 11.06
N ILE A 143 0.94 0.49 10.95
CA ILE A 143 0.94 1.53 11.98
C ILE A 143 -0.07 1.17 13.08
N VAL A 144 0.42 1.04 14.31
CA VAL A 144 -0.37 0.67 15.50
C VAL A 144 -0.12 1.58 16.69
N ASP A 145 0.79 2.57 16.56
CA ASP A 145 1.24 3.42 17.66
C ASP A 145 1.75 4.76 17.13
N GLU A 146 1.56 5.84 17.91
CA GLU A 146 2.04 7.20 17.60
C GLU A 146 3.55 7.28 17.39
N TYR A 147 4.31 6.45 18.08
CA TYR A 147 5.76 6.37 17.92
C TYR A 147 6.16 6.16 16.46
N GLN A 148 5.45 5.28 15.74
CA GLN A 148 5.73 5.02 14.33
C GLN A 148 5.43 6.22 13.42
N LEU A 149 4.54 7.14 13.84
CA LEU A 149 4.26 8.37 13.10
C LEU A 149 5.40 9.39 13.25
N VAL A 150 5.95 9.52 14.46
CA VAL A 150 7.16 10.34 14.70
C VAL A 150 8.35 9.74 13.92
N GLU A 151 8.52 8.43 13.98
CA GLU A 151 9.54 7.70 13.22
C GLU A 151 9.37 7.92 11.70
N ALA A 152 8.14 7.80 11.17
CA ALA A 152 7.85 8.04 9.76
C ALA A 152 8.26 9.45 9.32
N LYS A 153 7.94 10.46 10.13
CA LYS A 153 8.36 11.84 9.88
C LYS A 153 9.88 11.99 9.88
N SER A 154 10.54 11.36 10.85
CA SER A 154 12.00 11.38 11.03
C SER A 154 12.77 10.80 9.85
N ILE A 155 12.26 9.72 9.26
CA ILE A 155 12.88 9.04 8.10
C ILE A 155 12.46 9.62 6.74
N GLY A 156 11.58 10.64 6.72
CA GLY A 156 11.25 11.40 5.51
C GLY A 156 9.98 10.97 4.79
N ALA A 157 9.07 10.25 5.41
CA ALA A 157 7.75 9.98 4.86
C ALA A 157 6.94 11.28 4.71
N ASP A 158 6.05 11.28 3.73
CA ASP A 158 5.03 12.33 3.50
C ASP A 158 3.64 11.81 3.87
N VAL A 159 3.41 10.52 3.67
CA VAL A 159 2.14 9.84 3.86
C VAL A 159 2.37 8.59 4.70
N ILE A 160 1.41 8.27 5.57
CA ILE A 160 1.41 7.01 6.33
C ILE A 160 0.17 6.19 5.98
N LEU A 161 0.26 4.88 6.21
CA LEU A 161 -0.83 3.94 6.03
C LEU A 161 -1.53 3.64 7.35
N LEU A 162 -2.85 3.78 7.38
CA LEU A 162 -3.69 3.19 8.43
C LEU A 162 -4.57 2.10 7.80
N ILE A 163 -4.59 0.91 8.39
CA ILE A 163 -5.35 -0.24 7.88
C ILE A 163 -6.56 -0.46 8.78
N ALA A 164 -7.77 -0.23 8.26
CA ALA A 164 -9.00 -0.33 9.04
C ALA A 164 -9.20 -1.73 9.64
N ALA A 165 -8.80 -2.79 8.93
CA ALA A 165 -8.87 -4.17 9.42
C ALA A 165 -8.01 -4.43 10.68
N CYS A 166 -7.05 -3.56 11.00
CA CYS A 166 -6.11 -3.70 12.11
C CYS A 166 -6.42 -2.79 13.31
N LEU A 167 -7.27 -1.79 13.12
CA LEU A 167 -7.49 -0.69 14.04
C LEU A 167 -8.99 -0.51 14.31
N THR A 168 -9.34 -0.03 15.48
CA THR A 168 -10.70 0.43 15.75
C THR A 168 -10.91 1.83 15.15
N THR A 169 -12.18 2.24 14.98
CA THR A 169 -12.53 3.60 14.51
C THR A 169 -11.95 4.69 15.39
N LYS A 170 -11.83 4.45 16.70
CA LYS A 170 -11.22 5.38 17.64
C LYS A 170 -9.71 5.51 17.45
N GLU A 171 -9.03 4.38 17.23
CA GLU A 171 -7.58 4.35 16.95
C GLU A 171 -7.28 5.02 15.61
N VAL A 172 -8.04 4.76 14.54
CA VAL A 172 -7.87 5.43 13.26
C VAL A 172 -8.00 6.93 13.41
N LYS A 173 -9.07 7.43 14.04
CA LYS A 173 -9.28 8.87 14.25
C LYS A 173 -8.17 9.50 15.08
N HIS A 174 -7.70 8.81 16.12
CA HIS A 174 -6.62 9.29 16.98
C HIS A 174 -5.29 9.39 16.23
N LEU A 175 -4.88 8.30 15.57
CA LEU A 175 -3.63 8.25 14.80
C LEU A 175 -3.64 9.21 13.60
N ALA A 176 -4.78 9.32 12.90
CA ALA A 176 -4.92 10.23 11.78
C ALA A 176 -4.76 11.70 12.22
N ARG A 177 -5.37 12.08 13.34
CA ARG A 177 -5.20 13.42 13.91
C ARG A 177 -3.75 13.67 14.32
N PHE A 178 -3.11 12.71 14.96
CA PHE A 178 -1.71 12.82 15.37
C PHE A 178 -0.79 12.96 14.14
N ALA A 179 -0.99 12.16 13.09
CA ALA A 179 -0.26 12.26 11.83
C ALA A 179 -0.40 13.65 11.21
N LYS A 180 -1.63 14.18 11.15
CA LYS A 180 -1.91 15.53 10.63
C LYS A 180 -1.18 16.63 11.42
N ASN A 181 -1.06 16.50 12.74
CA ASN A 181 -0.31 17.46 13.57
C ASN A 181 1.20 17.42 13.26
N LEU A 182 1.73 16.30 12.78
CA LEU A 182 3.10 16.17 12.28
C LEU A 182 3.26 16.62 10.82
N GLY A 183 2.17 17.04 10.16
CA GLY A 183 2.15 17.40 8.75
C GLY A 183 2.16 16.21 7.80
N LEU A 184 1.89 15.00 8.29
CA LEU A 184 1.78 13.79 7.47
C LEU A 184 0.36 13.63 6.93
N GLU A 185 0.22 13.22 5.68
CA GLU A 185 -1.04 12.75 5.12
C GLU A 185 -1.32 11.29 5.52
N VAL A 186 -2.59 10.91 5.47
CA VAL A 186 -3.04 9.56 5.86
C VAL A 186 -3.74 8.90 4.70
N LEU A 187 -3.24 7.75 4.27
CA LEU A 187 -3.94 6.80 3.43
C LEU A 187 -4.64 5.78 4.33
N LEU A 188 -5.99 5.80 4.35
CA LEU A 188 -6.78 4.81 5.06
C LEU A 188 -7.15 3.67 4.11
N GLU A 189 -6.59 2.48 4.36
CA GLU A 189 -6.86 1.27 3.58
C GLU A 189 -8.11 0.54 4.12
N LEU A 190 -9.06 0.27 3.21
CA LEU A 190 -10.31 -0.46 3.46
C LEU A 190 -10.36 -1.74 2.63
N HIS A 191 -10.89 -2.82 3.23
CA HIS A 191 -11.09 -4.13 2.57
C HIS A 191 -12.55 -4.54 2.47
N SER A 192 -13.44 -3.87 3.20
CA SER A 192 -14.87 -4.24 3.23
C SER A 192 -15.75 -3.04 3.60
N GLU A 193 -17.02 -3.14 3.23
CA GLU A 193 -18.03 -2.13 3.59
C GLU A 193 -18.17 -1.90 5.09
N LYS A 194 -17.92 -2.92 5.91
CA LYS A 194 -17.96 -2.81 7.37
C LYS A 194 -16.94 -1.82 7.93
N GLU A 195 -15.92 -1.54 7.15
CA GLU A 195 -14.84 -0.65 7.53
C GLU A 195 -15.09 0.82 7.12
N LEU A 196 -16.15 1.10 6.36
CA LEU A 196 -16.52 2.47 5.98
C LEU A 196 -16.72 3.40 7.19
N GLY A 197 -17.12 2.84 8.34
CA GLY A 197 -17.21 3.59 9.59
C GLY A 197 -15.88 4.13 10.15
N HIS A 198 -14.74 3.72 9.58
CA HIS A 198 -13.40 4.25 9.94
C HIS A 198 -13.08 5.56 9.22
N VAL A 199 -13.78 5.88 8.13
CA VAL A 199 -13.59 7.13 7.39
C VAL A 199 -13.96 8.31 8.29
N CYS A 200 -13.04 9.28 8.39
CA CYS A 200 -13.24 10.49 9.20
C CYS A 200 -12.71 11.73 8.47
N SER A 201 -12.86 12.90 9.10
CA SER A 201 -12.40 14.18 8.51
C SER A 201 -10.90 14.23 8.27
N GLU A 202 -10.13 13.51 9.07
CA GLU A 202 -8.67 13.48 8.99
C GLU A 202 -8.14 12.51 7.92
N THR A 203 -8.98 11.59 7.38
CA THR A 203 -8.62 10.65 6.33
C THR A 203 -9.13 11.13 4.97
N GLU A 204 -8.29 11.85 4.23
CA GLU A 204 -8.64 12.42 2.91
C GLU A 204 -8.37 11.44 1.76
N LEU A 205 -7.38 10.56 1.93
CA LEU A 205 -7.00 9.54 0.96
C LEU A 205 -7.57 8.19 1.41
N ILE A 206 -8.39 7.57 0.59
CA ILE A 206 -9.03 6.29 0.87
C ILE A 206 -8.55 5.24 -0.12
N GLY A 207 -7.79 4.29 0.39
CA GLY A 207 -7.36 3.11 -0.34
C GLY A 207 -8.41 2.02 -0.28
N ILE A 208 -8.79 1.45 -1.42
CA ILE A 208 -9.67 0.29 -1.48
C ILE A 208 -8.86 -0.88 -2.00
N ASN A 209 -8.65 -1.87 -1.13
CA ASN A 209 -7.83 -3.02 -1.47
C ASN A 209 -8.66 -4.09 -2.19
N ASN A 210 -8.36 -4.33 -3.46
CA ASN A 210 -9.00 -5.36 -4.28
C ASN A 210 -8.71 -6.78 -3.80
N ARG A 211 -7.70 -6.97 -2.94
CA ARG A 211 -7.29 -8.28 -2.43
C ARG A 211 -7.97 -8.58 -1.10
N ASP A 212 -8.77 -9.63 -1.08
CA ASP A 212 -9.33 -10.17 0.16
C ASP A 212 -8.22 -10.71 1.07
N LEU A 213 -8.16 -10.26 2.32
CA LEU A 213 -7.10 -10.62 3.28
C LEU A 213 -7.12 -12.09 3.71
N LYS A 214 -8.26 -12.78 3.54
CA LYS A 214 -8.44 -14.18 3.97
C LYS A 214 -8.16 -15.16 2.85
N THR A 215 -8.66 -14.85 1.66
CA THR A 215 -8.60 -15.74 0.50
C THR A 215 -7.49 -15.39 -0.47
N PHE A 216 -6.89 -14.20 -0.33
CA PHE A 216 -5.94 -13.58 -1.26
C PHE A 216 -6.46 -13.42 -2.70
N LYS A 217 -7.76 -13.62 -2.92
CA LYS A 217 -8.38 -13.39 -4.22
C LYS A 217 -8.51 -11.90 -4.51
N VAL A 218 -8.32 -11.55 -5.76
CA VAL A 218 -8.47 -10.18 -6.26
C VAL A 218 -9.85 -10.06 -6.93
N ASN A 219 -10.56 -8.95 -6.63
CA ASN A 219 -11.84 -8.63 -7.25
C ASN A 219 -11.94 -7.11 -7.46
N LEU A 220 -11.72 -6.64 -8.68
CA LEU A 220 -11.79 -5.21 -9.02
C LEU A 220 -13.21 -4.66 -8.88
N GLY A 221 -14.24 -5.45 -9.20
CA GLY A 221 -15.65 -5.06 -9.06
C GLY A 221 -16.04 -4.73 -7.61
N HIS A 222 -15.38 -5.34 -6.63
CA HIS A 222 -15.59 -5.02 -5.22
C HIS A 222 -15.22 -3.57 -4.90
N SER A 223 -14.07 -3.11 -5.40
CA SER A 223 -13.62 -1.73 -5.17
C SER A 223 -14.53 -0.72 -5.86
N LEU A 224 -15.06 -1.03 -7.04
CA LEU A 224 -16.01 -0.16 -7.73
C LEU A 224 -17.29 0.02 -6.89
N MET A 225 -17.87 -1.06 -6.37
CA MET A 225 -19.05 -1.00 -5.49
C MET A 225 -18.78 -0.25 -4.17
N MET A 226 -17.59 -0.39 -3.61
CA MET A 226 -17.22 0.34 -2.39
C MET A 226 -17.05 1.84 -2.67
N ALA A 227 -16.48 2.20 -3.82
CA ALA A 227 -16.23 3.58 -4.20
C ALA A 227 -17.52 4.42 -4.27
N GLU A 228 -18.65 3.82 -4.66
CA GLU A 228 -19.98 4.48 -4.68
C GLU A 228 -20.46 4.93 -3.28
N LYS A 229 -19.93 4.29 -2.22
CA LYS A 229 -20.29 4.57 -0.81
C LYS A 229 -19.35 5.54 -0.12
N ILE A 230 -18.27 5.92 -0.79
CA ILE A 230 -17.28 6.87 -0.29
C ILE A 230 -17.60 8.24 -0.89
N SER A 231 -17.69 9.24 -0.02
CA SER A 231 -17.99 10.63 -0.40
C SER A 231 -16.98 11.16 -1.43
N ASP A 232 -17.45 12.00 -2.35
CA ASP A 232 -16.66 12.53 -3.47
C ASP A 232 -15.60 13.55 -3.06
N ASP A 233 -15.66 14.06 -1.82
CA ASP A 233 -14.61 14.89 -1.24
C ASP A 233 -13.34 14.09 -0.88
N LYS A 234 -13.40 12.76 -0.93
CA LYS A 234 -12.28 11.85 -0.67
C LYS A 234 -11.59 11.43 -1.97
N ILE A 235 -10.26 11.36 -1.91
CA ILE A 235 -9.46 10.81 -3.01
C ILE A 235 -9.47 9.29 -2.92
N LYS A 236 -10.07 8.64 -3.92
CA LYS A 236 -10.16 7.18 -4.00
C LYS A 236 -8.91 6.61 -4.67
N ILE A 237 -8.28 5.62 -4.03
CA ILE A 237 -7.06 4.96 -4.50
C ILE A 237 -7.35 3.46 -4.60
N ALA A 238 -7.13 2.87 -5.78
CA ALA A 238 -7.26 1.43 -5.98
C ALA A 238 -5.94 0.73 -5.62
N GLU A 239 -6.02 -0.33 -4.81
CA GLU A 239 -4.85 -1.09 -4.36
C GLU A 239 -5.00 -2.57 -4.72
N SER A 240 -3.89 -3.20 -5.07
CA SER A 240 -3.79 -4.61 -5.46
C SER A 240 -4.53 -4.98 -6.74
N GLY A 241 -3.97 -5.93 -7.49
CA GLY A 241 -4.63 -6.61 -8.61
C GLY A 241 -4.72 -5.82 -9.90
N ILE A 242 -4.26 -4.58 -9.95
CA ILE A 242 -4.11 -3.82 -11.20
C ILE A 242 -3.02 -4.50 -12.03
N SER A 243 -3.39 -4.98 -13.22
CA SER A 243 -2.53 -5.79 -14.07
C SER A 243 -2.37 -5.24 -15.49
N SER A 244 -3.18 -4.26 -15.87
CA SER A 244 -3.20 -3.68 -17.20
C SER A 244 -3.51 -2.18 -17.16
N VAL A 245 -3.27 -1.51 -18.26
CA VAL A 245 -3.66 -0.11 -18.45
C VAL A 245 -5.18 0.03 -18.51
N ASP A 246 -5.90 -0.98 -19.03
CA ASP A 246 -7.36 -1.02 -19.04
C ASP A 246 -7.95 -0.98 -17.63
N ASP A 247 -7.30 -1.63 -16.66
CA ASP A 247 -7.73 -1.56 -15.26
C ASP A 247 -7.64 -0.12 -14.72
N ILE A 248 -6.57 0.62 -15.09
CA ILE A 248 -6.44 2.03 -14.70
C ILE A 248 -7.54 2.88 -15.33
N VAL A 249 -7.83 2.67 -16.63
CA VAL A 249 -8.91 3.38 -17.32
C VAL A 249 -10.25 3.11 -16.65
N LEU A 250 -10.55 1.84 -16.37
CA LEU A 250 -11.76 1.43 -15.66
C LEU A 250 -11.91 2.16 -14.31
N PHE A 251 -10.86 2.18 -13.50
CA PHE A 251 -10.90 2.87 -12.22
C PHE A 251 -11.03 4.39 -12.36
N LYS A 252 -10.34 5.02 -13.32
CA LYS A 252 -10.48 6.46 -13.61
C LYS A 252 -11.91 6.84 -13.97
N GLU A 253 -12.57 6.05 -14.84
CA GLU A 253 -13.97 6.24 -15.24
C GLU A 253 -14.94 6.13 -14.02
N ASN A 254 -14.51 5.46 -12.94
CA ASN A 254 -15.26 5.30 -11.69
C ASN A 254 -14.76 6.21 -10.55
N GLY A 255 -14.09 7.32 -10.87
CA GLY A 255 -13.72 8.37 -9.91
C GLY A 255 -12.48 8.10 -9.06
N PHE A 256 -11.72 7.06 -9.35
CA PHE A 256 -10.42 6.85 -8.70
C PHE A 256 -9.36 7.78 -9.29
N LYS A 257 -8.51 8.34 -8.42
CA LYS A 257 -7.41 9.22 -8.82
C LYS A 257 -6.03 8.62 -8.58
N GLY A 258 -5.94 7.58 -7.74
CA GLY A 258 -4.69 6.93 -7.41
C GLY A 258 -4.71 5.42 -7.65
N PHE A 259 -3.55 4.85 -8.00
CA PHE A 259 -3.37 3.43 -8.33
C PHE A 259 -2.10 2.92 -7.68
N LEU A 260 -2.21 2.15 -6.58
CA LEU A 260 -1.06 1.59 -5.89
C LEU A 260 -0.66 0.26 -6.53
N ILE A 261 0.50 0.25 -7.20
CA ILE A 261 0.98 -0.86 -8.01
C ILE A 261 2.42 -1.18 -7.65
N GLY A 262 2.68 -2.44 -7.24
CA GLY A 262 4.03 -2.91 -6.92
C GLY A 262 4.36 -4.24 -7.61
N GLU A 263 3.58 -5.30 -7.32
CA GLU A 263 3.85 -6.66 -7.80
C GLU A 263 4.01 -6.73 -9.32
N LEU A 264 3.23 -5.94 -10.07
CA LEU A 264 3.27 -5.93 -11.54
C LEU A 264 4.66 -5.60 -12.07
N PHE A 265 5.34 -4.63 -11.47
CA PHE A 265 6.67 -4.19 -11.91
C PHE A 265 7.78 -4.97 -11.22
N MET A 266 7.68 -5.11 -9.89
CA MET A 266 8.73 -5.74 -9.10
C MET A 266 8.98 -7.22 -9.41
N LYS A 267 8.03 -7.95 -9.98
CA LYS A 267 8.20 -9.35 -10.39
C LYS A 267 9.06 -9.52 -11.65
N GLU A 268 9.23 -8.47 -12.43
CA GLU A 268 10.02 -8.50 -13.66
C GLU A 268 11.52 -8.46 -13.34
N ALA A 269 12.33 -8.95 -14.26
CA ALA A 269 13.79 -8.96 -14.10
C ALA A 269 14.36 -7.54 -13.93
N ASP A 270 13.76 -6.58 -14.63
CA ASP A 270 14.05 -5.16 -14.52
C ASP A 270 12.76 -4.35 -14.30
N PRO A 271 12.45 -4.01 -13.04
CA PRO A 271 11.28 -3.22 -12.70
C PRO A 271 11.25 -1.83 -13.32
N THR A 272 12.43 -1.26 -13.62
CA THR A 272 12.56 0.10 -14.18
C THR A 272 12.03 0.14 -15.62
N ILE A 273 12.42 -0.85 -16.42
CA ILE A 273 11.94 -1.03 -17.79
C ILE A 273 10.45 -1.33 -17.80
N ALA A 274 10.02 -2.29 -16.94
CA ALA A 274 8.61 -2.68 -16.86
C ALA A 274 7.69 -1.49 -16.54
N PHE A 275 8.11 -0.62 -15.62
CA PHE A 275 7.35 0.59 -15.28
C PHE A 275 7.31 1.58 -16.46
N ALA A 276 8.46 1.84 -17.10
CA ALA A 276 8.55 2.76 -18.22
C ALA A 276 7.66 2.32 -19.40
N GLU A 277 7.68 1.05 -19.76
CA GLU A 277 6.83 0.47 -20.82
C GLU A 277 5.34 0.58 -20.49
N PHE A 278 4.97 0.28 -19.24
CA PHE A 278 3.59 0.41 -18.78
C PHE A 278 3.09 1.85 -18.87
N VAL A 279 3.89 2.81 -18.40
CA VAL A 279 3.54 4.23 -18.46
C VAL A 279 3.48 4.75 -19.90
N ASN A 280 4.39 4.31 -20.78
CA ASN A 280 4.33 4.66 -22.19
C ASN A 280 3.02 4.15 -22.82
N THR A 281 2.62 2.92 -22.53
CA THR A 281 1.33 2.39 -22.99
C THR A 281 0.16 3.22 -22.46
N LEU A 282 0.19 3.60 -21.17
CA LEU A 282 -0.85 4.43 -20.55
C LEU A 282 -0.99 5.81 -21.21
N ARG A 283 0.12 6.40 -21.65
CA ARG A 283 0.13 7.73 -22.31
C ARG A 283 -0.40 7.70 -23.75
N ILE A 284 -0.24 6.59 -24.44
CA ILE A 284 -0.67 6.43 -25.85
C ILE A 284 -2.17 6.11 -25.95
N MET A 285 -2.79 5.59 -24.89
CA MET A 285 -4.21 5.29 -24.91
C MET A 285 -5.03 6.57 -25.11
N PRO A 286 -5.85 6.65 -26.19
CA PRO A 286 -6.76 7.76 -26.34
C PRO A 286 -7.77 7.75 -25.19
N PRO A 287 -8.21 8.92 -24.69
CA PRO A 287 -9.38 8.96 -23.83
C PRO A 287 -10.53 8.27 -24.59
N LYS A 288 -11.20 7.30 -23.96
CA LYS A 288 -12.39 6.72 -24.57
C LYS A 288 -13.34 7.89 -24.91
N ALA A 289 -13.83 7.90 -26.16
CA ALA A 289 -14.83 8.87 -26.57
C ALA A 289 -16.00 8.80 -25.58
N GLU A 290 -16.34 9.94 -24.99
CA GLU A 290 -17.56 10.08 -24.21
C GLU A 290 -18.70 9.57 -25.10
N GLY A 291 -19.30 8.46 -24.72
CA GLY A 291 -20.45 7.90 -25.46
C GLY A 291 -21.59 8.91 -25.36
N PHE A 292 -22.08 9.30 -26.53
CA PHE A 292 -23.27 10.11 -26.72
C PHE A 292 -24.50 9.49 -26.06
#